data_772edbbbc2934cdb875440bb205fc717
#
_entry.id   772edbbbc2934cdb875440bb205fc717
#
_cell.length_a   1.000
_cell.length_b   1.000
_cell.length_c   1.000
_cell.angle_alpha   90.00
_cell.angle_beta   90.00
_cell.angle_gamma   90.00
#
_symmetry.space_group_name_H-M   'P 1'
#
loop_
_entity.id
_entity.type
_entity.pdbx_description
1 polymer ?
#
loop_
_entity_poly.entity_id
_entity_poly.type
_entity_poly.pdbx_seq_one_letter_code
_entity_poly.pdbx_strand_id
1 'polypeptide(L)'
;MFKIGVLVSGGGSNLQSIIDKSKSGELQCKVEVVIGDRECYGVERAKEAGIDGYTLDRKVLKKELCREIDKIVSERGIDLIVLAGFLSIIDEEFVNKWKGRII
;
A
#
# COMPACT_ATOMS: atom_id res chain seq x y z
N MET A 1 11.50 -10.45 8.57
CA MET A 1 10.11 -10.79 8.26
C MET A 1 9.71 -10.20 6.90
N PHE A 2 8.92 -10.92 6.17
CA PHE A 2 8.41 -10.49 4.86
C PHE A 2 7.55 -9.23 5.02
N LYS A 3 7.91 -8.15 4.34
CA LYS A 3 7.23 -6.85 4.48
C LYS A 3 6.36 -6.57 3.27
N ILE A 4 5.13 -6.17 3.52
CA ILE A 4 4.22 -5.77 2.45
C ILE A 4 3.83 -4.30 2.58
N GLY A 5 3.62 -3.66 1.42
CA GLY A 5 3.04 -2.34 1.33
C GLY A 5 1.69 -2.47 0.65
N VAL A 6 0.66 -1.84 1.19
CA VAL A 6 -0.69 -1.97 0.67
C VAL A 6 -1.17 -0.64 0.12
N LEU A 7 -1.67 -0.66 -1.11
CA LEU A 7 -2.20 0.54 -1.77
C LEU A 7 -3.73 0.47 -1.75
N VAL A 8 -4.37 1.56 -1.32
CA VAL A 8 -5.82 1.61 -1.14
C VAL A 8 -6.41 2.90 -1.71
N SER A 9 -7.69 2.86 -2.07
CA SER A 9 -8.43 4.06 -2.50
C SER A 9 -9.73 4.26 -1.73
N GLY A 10 -10.22 3.25 -1.03
CA GLY A 10 -11.53 3.28 -0.40
C GLY A 10 -11.54 2.84 1.06
N GLY A 11 -12.60 2.14 1.44
CA GLY A 11 -12.87 1.78 2.83
C GLY A 11 -11.89 0.83 3.49
N GLY A 12 -11.13 0.07 2.70
CA GLY A 12 -10.08 -0.78 3.24
C GLY A 12 -10.54 -2.07 3.90
N SER A 13 -11.67 -2.64 3.48
CA SER A 13 -12.12 -3.90 4.06
C SER A 13 -11.15 -5.05 3.78
N ASN A 14 -10.60 -5.10 2.56
CA ASN A 14 -9.57 -6.08 2.21
C ASN A 14 -8.30 -5.85 3.01
N LEU A 15 -7.92 -4.59 3.17
CA LEU A 15 -6.78 -4.23 4.01
C LEU A 15 -6.99 -4.70 5.45
N GLN A 16 -8.18 -4.49 6.00
CA GLN A 16 -8.47 -4.89 7.37
C GLN A 16 -8.29 -6.41 7.55
N SER A 17 -8.75 -7.18 6.57
CA SER A 17 -8.57 -8.63 6.58
C SER A 17 -7.08 -9.01 6.60
N ILE A 18 -6.27 -8.33 5.81
CA ILE A 18 -4.82 -8.56 5.77
C ILE A 18 -4.18 -8.21 7.12
N ILE A 19 -4.57 -7.07 7.69
CA ILE A 19 -4.07 -6.64 9.01
C ILE A 19 -4.39 -7.68 10.06
N ASP A 20 -5.64 -8.12 10.12
CA ASP A 20 -6.11 -9.09 11.11
C ASP A 20 -5.35 -10.41 10.99
N LYS A 21 -5.17 -10.92 9.79
CA LYS A 21 -4.45 -12.17 9.54
C LYS A 21 -2.96 -12.05 9.83
N SER A 22 -2.39 -10.89 9.59
CA SER A 22 -1.00 -10.62 9.92
C SER A 22 -0.80 -10.62 11.43
N LYS A 23 -1.72 -9.99 12.17
CA LYS A 23 -1.63 -9.93 13.63
C LYS A 23 -1.90 -11.28 14.30
N SER A 24 -2.79 -12.10 13.72
CA SER A 24 -3.09 -13.42 14.26
C SER A 24 -2.02 -14.46 13.96
N GLY A 25 -1.09 -14.15 13.07
CA GLY A 25 -0.05 -15.07 12.65
C GLY A 25 -0.45 -16.00 11.50
N GLU A 26 -1.68 -15.88 10.97
CA GLU A 26 -2.10 -16.65 9.80
C GLU A 26 -1.26 -16.31 8.57
N LEU A 27 -0.92 -15.03 8.42
CA LEU A 27 -0.03 -14.58 7.36
C LEU A 27 1.33 -14.26 7.96
N GLN A 28 2.36 -14.89 7.44
CA GLN A 28 3.73 -14.70 7.90
C GLN A 28 4.34 -13.45 7.25
N CYS A 29 3.71 -12.31 7.49
CA CYS A 29 4.15 -11.04 6.90
C CYS A 29 3.83 -9.88 7.84
N LYS A 30 4.50 -8.76 7.59
CA LYS A 30 4.27 -7.51 8.30
C LYS A 30 3.72 -6.49 7.32
N VAL A 31 2.59 -5.86 7.67
CA VAL A 31 2.10 -4.72 6.91
C VAL A 31 2.93 -3.52 7.35
N GLU A 32 3.92 -3.18 6.54
CA GLU A 32 4.90 -2.14 6.89
C GLU A 32 4.35 -0.74 6.64
N VAL A 33 3.58 -0.55 5.58
CA VAL A 33 3.07 0.76 5.18
C VAL A 33 1.80 0.60 4.37
N VAL A 34 0.90 1.57 4.52
CA VAL A 34 -0.32 1.67 3.72
C VAL A 34 -0.32 3.03 3.05
N ILE A 35 -0.58 3.06 1.75
CA ILE A 35 -0.61 4.30 0.98
C ILE A 35 -1.95 4.41 0.27
N GLY A 36 -2.65 5.53 0.51
CA GLY A 36 -3.87 5.86 -0.22
C GLY A 36 -3.58 6.90 -1.30
N ASP A 37 -4.28 6.81 -2.42
CA ASP A 37 -4.19 7.81 -3.49
C ASP A 37 -5.16 8.97 -3.30
N ARG A 38 -5.87 8.95 -2.17
CA ARG A 38 -6.84 9.95 -1.75
C ARG A 38 -7.12 9.78 -0.27
N GLU A 39 -7.75 10.75 0.34
CA GLU A 39 -8.24 10.57 1.70
C GLU A 39 -9.26 9.44 1.69
N CYS A 40 -9.06 8.43 2.52
CA CYS A 40 -9.93 7.27 2.56
C CYS A 40 -9.81 6.56 3.91
N TYR A 41 -10.83 5.79 4.25
CA TYR A 41 -10.85 5.10 5.52
C TYR A 41 -9.80 3.99 5.61
N GLY A 42 -9.37 3.45 4.47
CA GLY A 42 -8.28 2.46 4.45
C GLY A 42 -7.02 2.97 5.13
N VAL A 43 -6.66 4.24 4.87
CA VAL A 43 -5.50 4.85 5.51
C VAL A 43 -5.74 5.00 7.03
N GLU A 44 -6.96 5.39 7.42
CA GLU A 44 -7.30 5.50 8.84
C GLU A 44 -7.23 4.15 9.56
N ARG A 45 -7.68 3.08 8.89
CA ARG A 45 -7.56 1.72 9.45
C ARG A 45 -6.12 1.35 9.76
N ALA A 46 -5.19 1.74 8.89
CA ALA A 46 -3.76 1.51 9.11
C ALA A 46 -3.29 2.24 10.36
N LYS A 47 -3.63 3.50 10.47
CA LYS A 47 -3.25 4.32 11.63
C LYS A 47 -3.83 3.78 12.92
N GLU A 48 -5.09 3.35 12.90
CA GLU A 48 -5.74 2.74 14.08
C GLU A 48 -5.05 1.43 14.49
N ALA A 49 -4.44 0.74 13.53
CA ALA A 49 -3.71 -0.50 13.79
C ALA A 49 -2.23 -0.27 14.14
N GLY A 50 -1.80 0.97 14.24
CA GLY A 50 -0.39 1.30 14.53
C GLY A 50 0.53 1.16 13.34
N ILE A 51 -0.02 1.17 12.13
CA ILE A 51 0.74 1.05 10.89
C ILE A 51 0.86 2.42 10.25
N ASP A 52 2.03 2.75 9.72
CA ASP A 52 2.24 4.03 9.04
C ASP A 52 1.36 4.12 7.79
N GLY A 53 0.57 5.18 7.72
CA GLY A 53 -0.33 5.43 6.60
C GLY A 53 -0.03 6.77 5.97
N TYR A 54 0.01 6.80 4.64
CA TYR A 54 0.25 8.01 3.86
C TYR A 54 -0.87 8.24 2.88
N THR A 55 -1.23 9.50 2.69
CA THR A 55 -2.16 9.89 1.63
C THR A 55 -1.37 10.68 0.60
N LEU A 56 -1.29 10.13 -0.61
CA LEU A 56 -0.64 10.79 -1.75
C LEU A 56 -1.74 11.15 -2.73
N ASP A 57 -2.14 12.43 -2.74
CA ASP A 57 -3.28 12.87 -3.53
C ASP A 57 -3.01 12.76 -5.04
N ARG A 58 -3.72 11.87 -5.71
CA ARG A 58 -3.59 11.62 -7.15
C ARG A 58 -3.91 12.86 -7.99
N LYS A 59 -4.76 13.74 -7.48
CA LYS A 59 -5.16 14.96 -8.20
C LYS A 59 -4.03 15.99 -8.19
N VAL A 60 -3.21 15.97 -7.17
CA VAL A 60 -2.06 16.86 -7.02
C VAL A 60 -0.85 16.28 -7.73
N LEU A 61 -0.57 15.01 -7.48
CA LEU A 61 0.66 14.36 -7.98
C LEU A 61 0.57 13.91 -9.43
N LYS A 62 -0.61 13.53 -9.89
CA LYS A 62 -0.82 13.10 -11.27
C LYS A 62 0.24 12.09 -11.73
N LYS A 63 1.07 12.44 -12.69
CA LYS A 63 2.12 11.57 -13.23
C LYS A 63 3.17 11.17 -12.20
N GLU A 64 3.33 11.96 -11.14
CA GLU A 64 4.34 11.71 -10.12
C GLU A 64 3.86 10.73 -9.04
N LEU A 65 2.58 10.32 -9.07
CA LEU A 65 2.03 9.44 -8.05
C LEU A 65 2.81 8.14 -7.91
N CYS A 66 3.03 7.43 -8.99
CA CYS A 66 3.76 6.15 -8.96
C CYS A 66 5.19 6.33 -8.49
N ARG A 67 5.81 7.44 -8.86
CA ARG A 67 7.17 7.76 -8.45
C ARG A 67 7.27 7.99 -6.94
N GLU A 68 6.29 8.71 -6.38
CA GLU A 68 6.24 8.96 -4.94
C GLU A 68 5.94 7.68 -4.15
N ILE A 69 5.05 6.83 -4.67
CA ILE A 69 4.79 5.53 -4.07
C ILE A 69 6.08 4.70 -4.06
N ASP A 70 6.78 4.67 -5.19
CA ASP A 70 8.02 3.91 -5.33
C ASP A 70 9.07 4.34 -4.31
N LYS A 71 9.20 5.65 -4.08
CA LYS A 71 10.13 6.17 -3.07
C LYS A 71 9.84 5.60 -1.70
N ILE A 72 8.60 5.64 -1.28
CA ILE A 72 8.20 5.17 0.05
C ILE A 72 8.44 3.67 0.20
N VAL A 73 7.97 2.87 -0.76
CA VAL A 73 8.09 1.41 -0.66
C VAL A 73 9.53 0.94 -0.78
N SER A 74 10.34 1.62 -1.60
CA SER A 74 11.75 1.29 -1.73
C SER A 74 12.52 1.61 -0.46
N GLU A 75 12.29 2.76 0.14
CA GLU A 75 12.96 3.18 1.37
C GLU A 75 12.64 2.25 2.55
N ARG A 76 11.47 1.64 2.53
CA ARG A 76 11.03 0.77 3.64
C ARG A 76 11.35 -0.70 3.43
N GLY A 77 12.00 -1.03 2.33
CA GLY A 77 12.40 -2.42 2.06
C GLY A 77 11.21 -3.34 1.86
N ILE A 78 10.20 -2.87 1.15
CA ILE A 78 8.99 -3.65 0.88
C ILE A 78 9.31 -4.83 -0.05
N ASP A 79 8.85 -6.02 0.32
CA ASP A 79 9.04 -7.23 -0.47
C ASP A 79 7.93 -7.45 -1.48
N LEU A 80 6.71 -7.03 -1.15
CA LEU A 80 5.54 -7.21 -2.02
C LEU A 80 4.59 -6.03 -1.89
N ILE A 81 4.09 -5.54 -3.01
CA ILE A 81 3.06 -4.51 -3.05
C ILE A 81 1.72 -5.18 -3.31
N VAL A 82 0.73 -4.88 -2.47
CA VAL A 82 -0.63 -5.42 -2.60
C VAL A 82 -1.59 -4.30 -2.98
N LEU A 83 -2.32 -4.49 -4.06
CA LEU A 83 -3.36 -3.55 -4.48
C LEU A 83 -4.68 -3.99 -3.87
N ALA A 84 -5.12 -3.28 -2.84
CA ALA A 84 -6.35 -3.62 -2.12
C ALA A 84 -7.43 -2.60 -2.44
N GLY A 85 -8.03 -2.74 -3.61
CA GLY A 85 -9.02 -1.79 -4.09
C GLY A 85 -8.42 -0.46 -4.51
N PHE A 86 -7.22 -0.49 -5.06
CA PHE A 86 -6.53 0.70 -5.54
C PHE A 86 -7.01 1.08 -6.92
N LEU A 87 -7.49 2.31 -7.08
CA LEU A 87 -8.16 2.76 -8.31
C LEU A 87 -7.29 3.55 -9.28
N SER A 88 -6.14 4.05 -8.83
CA SER A 88 -5.26 4.79 -9.71
C SER A 88 -4.52 3.85 -10.67
N ILE A 89 -4.16 4.38 -11.82
CA ILE A 89 -3.42 3.63 -12.83
C ILE A 89 -1.97 3.50 -12.41
N ILE A 90 -1.48 2.27 -12.42
CA ILE A 90 -0.06 1.98 -12.18
C ILE A 90 0.64 2.08 -13.53
N ASP A 91 1.65 2.93 -13.63
CA ASP A 91 2.34 3.11 -14.90
C ASP A 91 3.32 1.96 -15.21
N GLU A 92 3.74 1.91 -16.48
CA GLU A 92 4.59 0.84 -16.98
C GLU A 92 5.94 0.79 -16.27
N GLU A 93 6.53 1.93 -15.99
CA GLU A 93 7.82 2.00 -15.31
C GLU A 93 7.75 1.37 -13.92
N PHE A 94 6.68 1.68 -13.18
CA PHE A 94 6.45 1.10 -11.86
C PHE A 94 6.24 -0.41 -11.93
N VAL A 95 5.40 -0.86 -12.87
CA VAL A 95 5.13 -2.29 -13.07
C VAL A 95 6.42 -3.04 -13.41
N ASN A 96 7.25 -2.48 -14.29
CA ASN A 96 8.50 -3.12 -14.67
C ASN A 96 9.47 -3.22 -13.49
N LYS A 97 9.57 -2.19 -12.69
CA LYS A 97 10.44 -2.19 -11.52
C LYS A 97 10.01 -3.21 -10.47
N TRP A 98 8.70 -3.33 -10.26
CA TRP A 98 8.14 -4.21 -9.23
C TRP A 98 7.62 -5.54 -9.78
N LYS A 99 7.99 -5.89 -11.00
CA LYS A 99 7.56 -7.13 -11.65
C LYS A 99 7.83 -8.35 -10.75
N GLY A 100 6.79 -9.16 -10.57
CA GLY A 100 6.87 -10.32 -9.68
C GLY A 100 6.70 -9.98 -8.19
N ARG A 101 6.58 -8.70 -7.86
CA ARG A 101 6.43 -8.25 -6.48
C ARG A 101 5.24 -7.29 -6.31
N ILE A 102 4.23 -7.42 -7.16
CA ILE A 102 3.00 -6.63 -7.08
C ILE A 102 1.82 -7.53 -7.44
N ILE A 103 0.79 -7.50 -6.60
CA ILE A 103 -0.43 -8.28 -6.83
C ILE A 103 -1.68 -7.48 -6.52
#